data_6b820cf039fe768e932f33cef8672565
#
_entry.id   6b820cf039fe768e932f33cef8672565
#
_cell.length_a   1.000
_cell.length_b   1.000
_cell.length_c   1.000
_cell.angle_alpha   90.00
_cell.angle_beta   90.00
_cell.angle_gamma   90.00
#
_symmetry.space_group_name_H-M   'P 1'
#
loop_
_entity.id
_entity.type
_entity.pdbx_description
1 polymer ?
#
loop_
_entity_poly.entity_id
_entity_poly.type
_entity_poly.pdbx_seq_one_letter_code
_entity_poly.pdbx_strand_id
1 'polypeptide(L)'
;MIEGAVGYPGSGKTYYAIWRAQKEMKKGRTVYSNFGIEGALPITPDSMFDIAPGSFVVLDEAQNWFGSRNWSQFGNKYMEFFSQTRKKEYTLLWLSQDVSSVDKTIRDRTHLVHKLESKWKALSGKPLYFRVNTYYGAKNVDKEKHHAGTRWIKFKLSIAEAYDTHEVIKSRLEDHDTNKIR
;
A
#
# COMPACT_ATOMS: atom_id res chain seq x y z
N MET A 1 -11.20 -6.92 1.08
CA MET A 1 -9.99 -7.79 1.27
C MET A 1 -8.82 -6.93 1.74
N ILE A 2 -7.91 -7.46 2.56
CA ILE A 2 -6.69 -6.74 2.99
C ILE A 2 -5.49 -7.49 2.44
N GLU A 3 -4.62 -6.75 1.73
CA GLU A 3 -3.40 -7.24 1.10
C GLU A 3 -2.21 -6.40 1.55
N GLY A 4 -1.04 -7.01 1.65
CA GLY A 4 0.22 -6.31 1.92
C GLY A 4 1.19 -6.46 0.76
N ALA A 5 2.03 -5.45 0.51
CA ALA A 5 3.14 -5.53 -0.42
C ALA A 5 4.43 -5.11 0.29
N VAL A 6 5.39 -6.03 0.34
CA VAL A 6 6.63 -5.84 1.11
C VAL A 6 7.87 -6.10 0.26
N GLY A 7 8.99 -5.54 0.68
CA GLY A 7 10.28 -5.71 0.03
C GLY A 7 11.21 -4.53 0.29
N TYR A 8 12.49 -4.71 0.04
CA TYR A 8 13.51 -3.69 0.24
C TYR A 8 13.26 -2.42 -0.60
N PRO A 9 13.88 -1.28 -0.27
CA PRO A 9 13.90 -0.12 -1.14
C PRO A 9 14.33 -0.51 -2.56
N GLY A 10 13.62 0.02 -3.58
CA GLY A 10 13.88 -0.31 -4.99
C GLY A 10 13.35 -1.69 -5.44
N SER A 11 12.67 -2.45 -4.60
CA SER A 11 12.06 -3.74 -4.98
C SER A 11 10.85 -3.61 -5.93
N GLY A 12 10.29 -2.40 -6.08
CA GLY A 12 9.16 -2.13 -6.95
C GLY A 12 7.79 -2.12 -6.27
N LYS A 13 7.72 -1.91 -4.95
CA LYS A 13 6.44 -1.84 -4.20
C LYS A 13 5.49 -0.78 -4.76
N THR A 14 5.98 0.46 -4.85
CA THR A 14 5.19 1.58 -5.37
C THR A 14 4.79 1.34 -6.82
N TYR A 15 5.72 0.85 -7.65
CA TYR A 15 5.41 0.44 -9.04
C TYR A 15 4.28 -0.62 -9.09
N TYR A 16 4.35 -1.63 -8.24
CA TYR A 16 3.33 -2.67 -8.13
C TYR A 16 1.97 -2.09 -7.72
N ALA A 17 1.96 -1.17 -6.77
CA ALA A 17 0.75 -0.52 -6.31
C ALA A 17 0.08 0.30 -7.42
N ILE A 18 0.85 1.08 -8.18
CA ILE A 18 0.35 1.84 -9.34
C ILE A 18 -0.20 0.89 -10.41
N TRP A 19 0.54 -0.16 -10.75
CA TRP A 19 0.09 -1.17 -11.69
C TRP A 19 -1.22 -1.84 -11.25
N ARG A 20 -1.39 -2.12 -9.95
CA ARG A 20 -2.64 -2.63 -9.39
C ARG A 20 -3.75 -1.59 -9.46
N ALA A 21 -3.49 -0.35 -9.04
CA ALA A 21 -4.43 0.76 -9.09
C ALA A 21 -4.99 0.97 -10.50
N GLN A 22 -4.13 1.07 -11.51
CA GLN A 22 -4.55 1.21 -12.90
C GLN A 22 -5.41 0.04 -13.39
N LYS A 23 -5.13 -1.20 -12.93
CA LYS A 23 -5.97 -2.35 -13.26
C LYS A 23 -7.35 -2.27 -12.61
N GLU A 24 -7.43 -1.80 -11.39
CA GLU A 24 -8.71 -1.66 -10.68
C GLU A 24 -9.53 -0.51 -11.25
N MET A 25 -8.91 0.61 -11.65
CA MET A 25 -9.56 1.70 -12.39
C MET A 25 -10.15 1.22 -13.73
N LYS A 26 -9.41 0.38 -14.47
CA LYS A 26 -9.91 -0.21 -15.72
C LYS A 26 -11.11 -1.15 -15.53
N LYS A 27 -11.34 -1.65 -14.33
CA LYS A 27 -12.54 -2.41 -13.94
C LYS A 27 -13.70 -1.51 -13.48
N GLY A 28 -13.52 -0.19 -13.53
CA GLY A 28 -14.52 0.79 -13.07
C GLY A 28 -14.52 1.02 -11.54
N ARG A 29 -13.50 0.53 -10.81
CA ARG A 29 -13.41 0.77 -9.36
C ARG A 29 -12.83 2.15 -9.07
N THR A 30 -13.40 2.82 -8.10
CA THR A 30 -12.80 4.02 -7.52
C THR A 30 -11.51 3.62 -6.77
N VAL A 31 -10.43 4.36 -7.01
CA VAL A 31 -9.15 4.13 -6.35
C VAL A 31 -8.84 5.31 -5.44
N TYR A 32 -8.40 5.02 -4.21
CA TYR A 32 -7.91 6.00 -3.25
C TYR A 32 -6.44 5.72 -2.94
N SER A 33 -5.64 6.78 -2.77
CA SER A 33 -4.22 6.66 -2.45
C SER A 33 -3.76 7.79 -1.53
N ASN A 34 -2.81 7.50 -0.62
CA ASN A 34 -2.15 8.52 0.21
C ASN A 34 -0.93 9.16 -0.47
N PHE A 35 -0.65 8.80 -1.72
CA PHE A 35 0.38 9.41 -2.57
C PHE A 35 -0.17 9.60 -3.99
N GLY A 36 0.52 10.39 -4.81
CA GLY A 36 0.08 10.73 -6.16
C GLY A 36 0.01 9.49 -7.07
N ILE A 37 -1.19 9.11 -7.48
CA ILE A 37 -1.45 8.15 -8.56
C ILE A 37 -2.44 8.81 -9.51
N GLU A 38 -2.09 8.88 -10.79
CA GLU A 38 -2.98 9.46 -11.81
C GLU A 38 -4.36 8.76 -11.82
N GLY A 39 -5.43 9.54 -11.67
CA GLY A 39 -6.81 9.05 -11.60
C GLY A 39 -7.27 8.51 -10.25
N ALA A 40 -6.41 8.48 -9.23
CA ALA A 40 -6.82 8.14 -7.87
C ALA A 40 -7.27 9.39 -7.08
N LEU A 41 -8.19 9.19 -6.16
CA LEU A 41 -8.61 10.19 -5.19
C LEU A 41 -7.67 10.18 -3.97
N PRO A 42 -7.36 11.36 -3.40
CA PRO A 42 -6.54 11.41 -2.21
C PRO A 42 -7.27 10.81 -1.00
N ILE A 43 -6.50 10.18 -0.11
CA ILE A 43 -7.00 9.67 1.16
C ILE A 43 -6.14 10.16 2.32
N THR A 44 -6.81 10.53 3.41
CA THR A 44 -6.19 10.91 4.67
C THR A 44 -6.76 10.06 5.81
N PRO A 45 -6.11 10.02 7.00
CA PRO A 45 -6.67 9.30 8.14
C PRO A 45 -8.09 9.74 8.53
N ASP A 46 -8.47 10.99 8.27
CA ASP A 46 -9.80 11.51 8.59
C ASP A 46 -10.83 11.11 7.53
N SER A 47 -10.44 11.09 6.24
CA SER A 47 -11.34 10.75 5.13
C SER A 47 -11.46 9.24 4.87
N MET A 48 -10.69 8.40 5.57
CA MET A 48 -10.70 6.95 5.31
C MET A 48 -12.04 6.26 5.59
N PHE A 49 -12.95 6.91 6.32
CA PHE A 49 -14.28 6.39 6.63
C PHE A 49 -15.32 6.70 5.55
N ASP A 50 -15.03 7.69 4.70
CA ASP A 50 -15.92 8.19 3.65
C ASP A 50 -15.67 7.53 2.28
N ILE A 51 -14.91 6.45 2.28
CA ILE A 51 -14.56 5.70 1.07
C ILE A 51 -15.80 5.04 0.48
N ALA A 52 -16.00 5.23 -0.84
CA ALA A 52 -17.10 4.61 -1.57
C ALA A 52 -17.01 3.06 -1.52
N PRO A 53 -18.14 2.34 -1.37
CA PRO A 53 -18.15 0.88 -1.41
C PRO A 53 -17.51 0.33 -2.70
N GLY A 54 -16.90 -0.85 -2.62
CA GLY A 54 -16.25 -1.49 -3.75
C GLY A 54 -14.88 -0.92 -4.14
N SER A 55 -14.39 0.10 -3.45
CA SER A 55 -13.16 0.81 -3.81
C SER A 55 -11.89 -0.02 -3.60
N PHE A 56 -10.83 0.39 -4.29
CA PHE A 56 -9.46 -0.07 -4.08
C PHE A 56 -8.66 1.03 -3.39
N VAL A 57 -8.06 0.73 -2.25
CA VAL A 57 -7.31 1.69 -1.43
C VAL A 57 -5.85 1.29 -1.40
N VAL A 58 -4.96 2.23 -1.67
CA VAL A 58 -3.50 2.05 -1.60
C VAL A 58 -2.94 2.95 -0.51
N LEU A 59 -2.20 2.35 0.42
CA LEU A 59 -1.49 3.10 1.47
C LEU A 59 -0.01 2.76 1.41
N ASP A 60 0.80 3.73 0.97
CA ASP A 60 2.26 3.62 1.04
C ASP A 60 2.77 4.01 2.43
N GLU A 61 3.92 3.45 2.80
CA GLU A 61 4.53 3.62 4.13
C GLU A 61 3.52 3.34 5.26
N ALA A 62 2.86 2.18 5.17
CA ALA A 62 1.75 1.81 6.05
C ALA A 62 2.08 1.86 7.55
N GLN A 63 3.37 1.77 7.92
CA GLN A 63 3.81 1.96 9.30
C GLN A 63 3.53 3.37 9.83
N ASN A 64 3.43 4.39 8.96
CA ASN A 64 3.07 5.75 9.36
C ASN A 64 1.58 5.87 9.71
N TRP A 65 0.76 5.00 9.17
CA TRP A 65 -0.68 4.92 9.44
C TRP A 65 -0.98 3.97 10.59
N PHE A 66 -0.35 2.81 10.56
CA PHE A 66 -0.64 1.64 11.39
C PHE A 66 0.53 1.23 12.29
N GLY A 67 1.44 2.15 12.57
CA GLY A 67 2.50 1.93 13.55
C GLY A 67 1.94 1.89 14.98
N SER A 68 2.60 1.17 15.88
CA SER A 68 2.16 0.96 17.26
C SER A 68 1.87 2.26 18.03
N ARG A 69 2.58 3.36 17.72
CA ARG A 69 2.34 4.67 18.34
C ARG A 69 1.00 5.28 17.91
N ASN A 70 0.65 5.18 16.64
CA ASN A 70 -0.61 5.70 16.11
C ASN A 70 -1.78 4.81 16.51
N TRP A 71 -1.52 3.51 16.72
CA TRP A 71 -2.54 2.56 17.15
C TRP A 71 -3.10 2.88 18.54
N SER A 72 -2.29 3.35 19.48
CA SER A 72 -2.76 3.76 20.80
C SER A 72 -3.74 4.94 20.75
N GLN A 73 -3.64 5.78 19.72
CA GLN A 73 -4.43 7.00 19.57
C GLN A 73 -5.71 6.77 18.74
N PHE A 74 -5.65 5.89 17.72
CA PHE A 74 -6.71 5.69 16.73
C PHE A 74 -7.20 4.24 16.60
N GLY A 75 -6.75 3.33 17.47
CA GLY A 75 -6.97 1.89 17.32
C GLY A 75 -8.43 1.48 17.12
N ASN A 76 -9.37 2.08 17.86
CA ASN A 76 -10.80 1.78 17.71
C ASN A 76 -11.33 2.21 16.33
N LYS A 77 -10.90 3.36 15.81
CA LYS A 77 -11.31 3.85 14.47
C LYS A 77 -10.76 2.93 13.38
N TYR A 78 -9.49 2.54 13.47
CA TYR A 78 -8.92 1.60 12.51
C TYR A 78 -9.59 0.22 12.57
N MET A 79 -9.94 -0.27 13.77
CA MET A 79 -10.71 -1.51 13.91
C MET A 79 -12.07 -1.43 13.21
N GLU A 80 -12.76 -0.32 13.33
CA GLU A 80 -14.00 -0.07 12.62
C GLU A 80 -13.79 -0.07 11.11
N PHE A 81 -12.80 0.65 10.60
CA PHE A 81 -12.44 0.65 9.18
C PHE A 81 -12.19 -0.76 8.65
N PHE A 82 -11.36 -1.56 9.37
CA PHE A 82 -11.09 -2.93 8.93
C PHE A 82 -12.31 -3.85 9.01
N SER A 83 -13.20 -3.63 9.96
CA SER A 83 -14.47 -4.39 10.02
C SER A 83 -15.38 -4.06 8.85
N GLN A 84 -15.35 -2.83 8.37
CA GLN A 84 -16.13 -2.37 7.23
C GLN A 84 -15.56 -2.85 5.88
N THR A 85 -14.27 -3.22 5.78
CA THR A 85 -13.66 -3.68 4.51
C THR A 85 -14.44 -4.83 3.88
N ARG A 86 -14.98 -5.72 4.69
CA ARG A 86 -15.79 -6.85 4.20
C ARG A 86 -17.22 -6.41 3.84
N LYS A 87 -17.84 -5.57 4.67
CA LYS A 87 -19.24 -5.13 4.47
C LYS A 87 -19.38 -4.21 3.27
N LYS A 88 -18.41 -3.33 3.05
CA LYS A 88 -18.37 -2.36 1.95
C LYS A 88 -17.49 -2.81 0.77
N GLU A 89 -17.03 -4.06 0.76
CA GLU A 89 -16.25 -4.70 -0.32
C GLU A 89 -14.96 -3.97 -0.72
N TYR A 90 -14.34 -3.22 0.20
CA TYR A 90 -13.06 -2.58 -0.09
C TYR A 90 -11.96 -3.62 -0.31
N THR A 91 -10.99 -3.27 -1.15
CA THR A 91 -9.68 -3.89 -1.16
C THR A 91 -8.65 -2.87 -0.68
N LEU A 92 -8.00 -3.16 0.43
CA LEU A 92 -6.89 -2.36 0.96
C LEU A 92 -5.58 -3.03 0.59
N LEU A 93 -4.70 -2.31 -0.10
CA LEU A 93 -3.32 -2.67 -0.35
C LEU A 93 -2.40 -1.75 0.45
N TRP A 94 -1.80 -2.27 1.50
CA TRP A 94 -0.79 -1.54 2.26
C TRP A 94 0.62 -1.91 1.80
N LEU A 95 1.54 -0.92 1.79
CA LEU A 95 2.94 -1.13 1.42
C LEU A 95 3.84 -0.82 2.62
N SER A 96 4.86 -1.64 2.81
CA SER A 96 5.90 -1.44 3.82
C SER A 96 7.20 -2.11 3.39
N GLN A 97 8.31 -1.73 3.99
CA GLN A 97 9.59 -2.40 3.74
C GLN A 97 9.59 -3.81 4.29
N ASP A 98 8.98 -4.00 5.45
CA ASP A 98 8.91 -5.30 6.13
C ASP A 98 7.52 -5.50 6.77
N VAL A 99 7.09 -6.76 6.86
CA VAL A 99 5.83 -7.14 7.49
C VAL A 99 5.80 -6.74 8.97
N SER A 100 6.93 -6.84 9.67
CA SER A 100 7.03 -6.56 11.10
C SER A 100 6.86 -5.08 11.45
N SER A 101 7.07 -4.18 10.49
CA SER A 101 6.91 -2.73 10.67
C SER A 101 5.45 -2.30 10.84
N VAL A 102 4.51 -3.15 10.46
CA VAL A 102 3.07 -2.89 10.55
C VAL A 102 2.51 -3.56 11.80
N ASP A 103 1.55 -2.92 12.48
CA ASP A 103 0.96 -3.44 13.71
C ASP A 103 0.42 -4.88 13.56
N LYS A 104 0.53 -5.65 14.63
CA LYS A 104 0.09 -7.05 14.68
C LYS A 104 -1.37 -7.21 14.26
N THR A 105 -2.22 -6.27 14.65
CA THR A 105 -3.67 -6.34 14.38
C THR A 105 -3.97 -6.31 12.88
N ILE A 106 -3.20 -5.51 12.11
CA ILE A 106 -3.31 -5.44 10.66
C ILE A 106 -2.75 -6.71 10.02
N ARG A 107 -1.57 -7.14 10.49
CA ARG A 107 -0.95 -8.38 10.01
C ARG A 107 -1.87 -9.59 10.16
N ASP A 108 -2.56 -9.70 11.29
CA ASP A 108 -3.48 -10.81 11.57
C ASP A 108 -4.74 -10.78 10.69
N ARG A 109 -5.10 -9.62 10.13
CA ARG A 109 -6.22 -9.42 9.19
C ARG A 109 -5.81 -9.45 7.73
N THR A 110 -4.51 -9.46 7.45
CA THR A 110 -4.00 -9.48 6.08
C THR A 110 -4.18 -10.86 5.47
N HIS A 111 -4.92 -10.91 4.36
CA HIS A 111 -5.25 -12.16 3.67
C HIS A 111 -4.11 -12.63 2.77
N LEU A 112 -3.49 -11.69 2.04
CA LEU A 112 -2.40 -11.97 1.12
C LEU A 112 -1.25 -11.00 1.37
N VAL A 113 -0.01 -11.50 1.26
CA VAL A 113 1.18 -10.66 1.22
C VAL A 113 1.95 -10.93 -0.05
N HIS A 114 2.29 -9.86 -0.74
CA HIS A 114 3.08 -9.84 -1.96
C HIS A 114 4.51 -9.41 -1.61
N LYS A 115 5.46 -10.34 -1.70
CA LYS A 115 6.88 -10.04 -1.56
C LYS A 115 7.45 -9.70 -2.93
N LEU A 116 8.02 -8.49 -3.04
CA LEU A 116 8.51 -7.94 -4.29
C LEU A 116 10.03 -7.96 -4.36
N GLU A 117 10.53 -8.28 -5.54
CA GLU A 117 11.93 -8.23 -5.90
C GLU A 117 12.09 -7.68 -7.32
N SER A 118 13.00 -6.71 -7.49
CA SER A 118 13.42 -6.29 -8.82
C SER A 118 14.40 -7.32 -9.41
N LYS A 119 14.21 -7.67 -10.67
CA LYS A 119 15.04 -8.66 -11.38
C LYS A 119 15.51 -8.08 -12.71
N TRP A 120 16.72 -8.48 -13.09
CA TRP A 120 17.40 -8.08 -14.30
C TRP A 120 17.36 -6.55 -14.50
N LYS A 121 18.51 -5.93 -14.41
CA LYS A 121 18.67 -4.49 -14.65
C LYS A 121 19.16 -4.27 -16.09
N ALA A 122 18.59 -3.27 -16.76
CA ALA A 122 19.14 -2.74 -17.99
C ALA A 122 20.50 -2.07 -17.74
N LEU A 123 21.26 -1.79 -18.78
CA LEU A 123 22.51 -0.99 -18.69
C LEU A 123 22.29 0.38 -18.01
N SER A 124 21.08 0.94 -18.11
CA SER A 124 20.67 2.17 -17.41
C SER A 124 20.42 1.99 -15.92
N GLY A 125 20.61 0.79 -15.35
CA GLY A 125 20.30 0.48 -13.95
C GLY A 125 18.81 0.26 -13.65
N LYS A 126 17.90 0.55 -14.58
CA LYS A 126 16.44 0.37 -14.40
C LYS A 126 16.09 -1.14 -14.38
N PRO A 127 15.16 -1.58 -13.53
CA PRO A 127 14.72 -2.97 -13.52
C PRO A 127 13.99 -3.30 -14.84
N LEU A 128 14.15 -4.52 -15.33
CA LEU A 128 13.41 -5.03 -16.50
C LEU A 128 12.12 -5.73 -16.08
N TYR A 129 12.17 -6.41 -14.94
CA TYR A 129 11.04 -7.15 -14.38
C TYR A 129 10.99 -7.04 -12.86
N PHE A 130 9.79 -7.18 -12.33
CA PHE A 130 9.53 -7.39 -10.91
C PHE A 130 8.95 -8.79 -10.71
N ARG A 131 9.54 -9.53 -9.78
CA ARG A 131 8.99 -10.79 -9.30
C ARG A 131 8.13 -10.51 -8.07
N VAL A 132 6.91 -11.00 -8.08
CA VAL A 132 5.93 -10.86 -7.01
C VAL A 132 5.57 -12.25 -6.52
N ASN A 133 6.10 -12.64 -5.38
CA ASN A 133 5.72 -13.88 -4.70
C ASN A 133 4.58 -13.57 -3.72
N THR A 134 3.47 -14.27 -3.85
CA THR A 134 2.28 -14.08 -3.03
C THR A 134 2.16 -15.20 -2.01
N TYR A 135 1.83 -14.85 -0.77
CA TYR A 135 1.67 -15.77 0.35
C TYR A 135 0.32 -15.53 1.05
N TYR A 136 -0.28 -16.60 1.56
CA TYR A 136 -1.49 -16.51 2.39
C TYR A 136 -1.15 -16.09 3.81
N GLY A 137 -1.63 -14.90 4.21
CA GLY A 137 -1.45 -14.32 5.55
C GLY A 137 -0.06 -13.79 5.83
N ALA A 138 0.00 -12.70 6.57
CA ALA A 138 1.25 -11.98 6.83
C ALA A 138 2.30 -12.77 7.64
N LYS A 139 1.88 -13.71 8.46
CA LYS A 139 2.77 -14.59 9.25
C LYS A 139 3.47 -15.67 8.43
N ASN A 140 3.10 -15.81 7.18
CA ASN A 140 3.50 -16.93 6.34
C ASN A 140 4.40 -16.52 5.16
N VAL A 141 4.86 -15.29 5.16
CA VAL A 141 5.83 -14.82 4.15
C VAL A 141 7.07 -15.70 4.21
N ASP A 142 7.55 -16.11 3.05
CA ASP A 142 8.69 -17.03 2.85
C ASP A 142 8.46 -18.50 3.31
N LYS A 143 7.25 -18.86 3.73
CA LYS A 143 6.90 -20.25 4.01
C LYS A 143 6.33 -20.92 2.76
N GLU A 144 7.04 -21.88 2.20
CA GLU A 144 6.69 -22.53 0.93
C GLU A 144 5.28 -23.12 0.92
N LYS A 145 4.85 -23.78 1.99
CA LYS A 145 3.50 -24.34 2.12
C LYS A 145 2.35 -23.33 2.04
N HIS A 146 2.65 -22.03 2.19
CA HIS A 146 1.69 -20.93 2.12
C HIS A 146 1.88 -20.06 0.87
N HIS A 147 2.75 -20.49 -0.04
CA HIS A 147 2.96 -19.79 -1.30
C HIS A 147 1.73 -19.93 -2.19
N ALA A 148 1.10 -18.80 -2.53
CA ALA A 148 -0.11 -18.75 -3.35
C ALA A 148 0.20 -18.62 -4.85
N GLY A 149 1.44 -18.24 -5.19
CA GLY A 149 1.90 -18.15 -6.58
C GLY A 149 2.93 -17.05 -6.81
N THR A 150 3.54 -17.12 -7.96
CA THR A 150 4.52 -16.13 -8.43
C THR A 150 4.02 -15.45 -9.69
N ARG A 151 4.14 -14.12 -9.72
CA ARG A 151 3.85 -13.31 -10.91
C ARG A 151 5.07 -12.51 -11.32
N TRP A 152 5.27 -12.42 -12.64
CA TRP A 152 6.27 -11.56 -13.25
C TRP A 152 5.61 -10.35 -13.88
N ILE A 153 6.10 -9.16 -13.55
CA ILE A 153 5.59 -7.90 -14.09
C ILE A 153 6.73 -7.23 -14.85
N LYS A 154 6.53 -7.04 -16.16
CA LYS A 154 7.49 -6.32 -17.00
C LYS A 154 7.44 -4.83 -16.65
N PHE A 155 8.61 -4.21 -16.53
CA PHE A 155 8.70 -2.76 -16.35
C PHE A 155 8.17 -2.03 -17.59
N LYS A 156 7.33 -1.04 -17.37
CA LYS A 156 6.83 -0.11 -18.39
C LYS A 156 7.02 1.31 -17.91
N LEU A 157 7.60 2.15 -18.72
CA LEU A 157 7.88 3.54 -18.37
C LEU A 157 6.59 4.30 -18.05
N SER A 158 5.51 4.08 -18.81
CA SER A 158 4.21 4.71 -18.58
C SER A 158 3.58 4.44 -17.20
N ILE A 159 3.93 3.33 -16.55
CA ILE A 159 3.50 3.07 -15.16
C ILE A 159 4.40 3.81 -14.18
N ALA A 160 5.70 3.90 -14.49
CA ALA A 160 6.64 4.61 -13.63
C ALA A 160 6.43 6.14 -13.68
N GLU A 161 6.02 6.68 -14.82
CA GLU A 161 5.71 8.11 -15.01
C GLU A 161 4.37 8.53 -14.42
N ALA A 162 3.47 7.60 -14.17
CA ALA A 162 2.21 7.85 -13.45
C ALA A 162 2.42 8.12 -11.94
N TYR A 163 3.67 8.18 -11.50
CA TYR A 163 4.09 8.49 -10.14
C TYR A 163 5.17 9.58 -10.16
N ASP A 164 4.94 10.65 -9.43
CA ASP A 164 5.97 11.64 -9.16
C ASP A 164 6.91 11.13 -8.06
N THR A 165 8.10 10.69 -8.46
CA THR A 165 9.13 10.22 -7.51
C THR A 165 9.68 11.34 -6.61
N HIS A 166 9.35 12.59 -6.89
CA HIS A 166 9.73 13.77 -6.11
C HIS A 166 8.60 14.29 -5.20
N GLU A 167 7.43 13.67 -5.22
CA GLU A 167 6.40 13.97 -4.24
C GLU A 167 6.91 13.52 -2.85
N VAL A 168 7.57 14.46 -2.20
CA VAL A 168 7.87 14.35 -0.77
C VAL A 168 6.51 14.21 -0.11
N ILE A 169 6.26 13.06 0.53
CA ILE A 169 5.14 12.90 1.44
C ILE A 169 5.33 14.02 2.45
N LYS A 170 4.62 15.14 2.28
CA LYS A 170 4.56 16.20 3.27
C LYS A 170 3.91 15.56 4.49
N SER A 171 4.76 15.00 5.33
CA SER A 171 4.34 14.56 6.66
C SER A 171 3.80 15.81 7.33
N ARG A 172 2.63 15.74 7.92
CA ARG A 172 1.92 16.79 8.67
C ARG A 172 2.75 17.39 9.83
N LEU A 173 3.99 17.76 9.60
CA LEU A 173 4.79 18.49 10.57
C LEU A 173 4.62 20.01 10.44
N GLU A 174 3.97 20.51 9.40
CA GLU A 174 3.81 21.95 9.17
C GLU A 174 2.54 22.56 9.77
N ASP A 175 1.57 21.78 10.24
CA ASP A 175 0.31 22.33 10.83
C ASP A 175 0.36 22.58 12.34
N HIS A 176 1.49 22.36 13.00
CA HIS A 176 1.63 22.59 14.45
C HIS A 176 2.38 23.87 14.84
N ASP A 177 2.92 24.65 13.91
CA ASP A 177 3.71 25.85 14.25
C ASP A 177 2.98 27.20 14.07
N THR A 178 1.70 27.23 13.71
CA THR A 178 0.97 28.48 13.56
C THR A 178 0.11 28.88 14.76
N ASN A 179 0.16 28.18 15.89
CA ASN A 179 -0.63 28.53 17.08
C ASN A 179 0.19 28.87 18.33
N LYS A 180 1.40 29.41 18.17
CA LYS A 180 2.18 30.00 19.27
C LYS A 180 2.67 31.39 18.93
N ILE A 181 1.78 32.30 18.56
CA ILE A 181 2.00 33.74 18.75
C ILE A 181 0.61 34.40 18.88
N ARG A 182 0.10 34.47 20.09
CA ARG A 182 -0.64 35.60 20.68
C ARG A 182 -0.86 35.34 22.15
#